data_6ac85ff077fe3fd829c3c3d23d1a4123
#
_entry.id   6ac85ff077fe3fd829c3c3d23d1a4123
#
_cell.length_a   1.000
_cell.length_b   1.000
_cell.length_c   1.000
_cell.angle_alpha   90.00
_cell.angle_beta   90.00
_cell.angle_gamma   90.00
#
_symmetry.space_group_name_H-M   'P 1'
#
loop_
_entity.id
_entity.type
_entity.pdbx_description
1 polymer ?
#
loop_
_entity_poly.entity_id
_entity_poly.type
_entity_poly.pdbx_seq_one_letter_code
_entity_poly.pdbx_strand_id
1 'polypeptide(L)' 'MNACELTAAVTALANTIACGRTVEELNLLGVILTQLGDTMFTIAAQREICCGKE' A
#
# COMPACT_ATOMS: atom_id res chain seq x y z
N MET A 1 10.09 -8.45 -10.91
CA MET A 1 9.53 -7.16 -11.41
C MET A 1 10.47 -6.04 -10.99
N ASN A 2 10.89 -5.21 -11.94
CA ASN A 2 11.79 -4.11 -11.57
C ASN A 2 10.97 -2.92 -11.03
N ALA A 3 11.69 -1.89 -10.57
CA ALA A 3 11.05 -0.75 -9.94
C ALA A 3 10.10 -0.01 -10.88
N CYS A 4 10.49 0.12 -12.14
CA CYS A 4 9.64 0.81 -13.10
C CYS A 4 8.36 0.04 -13.38
N GLU A 5 8.47 -1.26 -13.49
CA GLU A 5 7.30 -2.10 -13.71
C GLU A 5 6.39 -2.10 -12.51
N LEU A 6 6.96 -2.12 -11.32
CA LEU A 6 6.17 -2.10 -10.09
C LEU A 6 5.41 -0.78 -9.97
N THR A 7 6.09 0.33 -10.22
CA THR A 7 5.45 1.64 -10.16
C THR A 7 4.31 1.73 -11.17
N ALA A 8 4.54 1.24 -12.39
CA ALA A 8 3.51 1.27 -13.42
C ALA A 8 2.31 0.41 -13.02
N ALA A 9 2.58 -0.76 -12.44
CA ALA A 9 1.50 -1.65 -12.02
C ALA A 9 0.68 -1.03 -10.89
N VAL A 10 1.35 -0.42 -9.92
CA VAL A 10 0.66 0.23 -8.81
C VAL A 10 -0.17 1.42 -9.30
N THR A 11 0.38 2.19 -10.23
CA THR A 11 -0.35 3.33 -10.79
C THR A 11 -1.59 2.88 -11.55
N ALA A 12 -1.45 1.81 -12.34
CA ALA A 12 -2.59 1.28 -13.08
C ALA A 12 -3.68 0.78 -12.13
N LEU A 13 -3.27 0.11 -11.07
CA LEU A 13 -4.21 -0.38 -10.07
C LEU A 13 -4.92 0.78 -9.38
N ALA A 14 -4.17 1.82 -9.01
CA ALA A 14 -4.74 2.99 -8.36
C ALA A 14 -5.75 3.67 -9.27
N ASN A 15 -5.43 3.82 -10.54
CA ASN A 15 -6.36 4.43 -11.50
C ASN A 15 -7.63 3.60 -11.63
N THR A 16 -7.51 2.29 -11.64
CA THR A 16 -8.65 1.40 -11.75
C THR A 16 -9.56 1.55 -10.53
N ILE A 17 -8.98 1.58 -9.35
CA ILE A 17 -9.74 1.74 -8.11
C ILE A 17 -10.40 3.11 -8.06
N ALA A 18 -9.68 4.14 -8.52
CA ALA A 18 -10.18 5.52 -8.45
C ALA A 18 -11.33 5.76 -9.41
N CYS A 19 -11.43 4.98 -10.47
CA CYS A 19 -12.44 5.20 -11.51
C CYS A 19 -13.84 5.11 -10.91
N GLY A 20 -14.63 6.16 -11.13
CA GLY A 20 -16.00 6.18 -10.66
C GLY A 20 -16.19 6.52 -9.19
N ARG A 21 -15.13 6.87 -8.48
CA ARG A 21 -15.22 7.19 -7.06
C ARG A 21 -15.24 8.68 -6.85
N THR A 22 -15.91 9.10 -5.78
CA THR A 22 -15.91 10.51 -5.40
C THR A 22 -14.59 10.87 -4.72
N VAL A 23 -14.35 12.18 -4.62
CA VAL A 23 -13.14 12.65 -3.93
C VAL A 23 -13.13 12.19 -2.48
N GLU A 24 -14.30 12.19 -1.83
CA GLU A 24 -14.39 11.75 -0.44
C GLU A 24 -14.05 10.28 -0.30
N GLU A 25 -14.55 9.46 -1.22
CA GLU A 25 -14.23 8.04 -1.21
C GLU A 25 -12.76 7.78 -1.45
N LEU A 26 -12.17 8.54 -2.38
CA LEU A 26 -10.75 8.40 -2.66
C LEU A 26 -9.90 8.79 -1.46
N ASN A 27 -10.26 9.86 -0.78
CA ASN A 27 -9.53 10.28 0.41
C ASN A 27 -9.60 9.21 1.49
N LEU A 28 -10.78 8.65 1.71
CA LEU A 28 -10.94 7.60 2.70
C LEU A 28 -10.13 6.37 2.36
N LEU A 29 -10.21 5.93 1.10
CA LEU A 29 -9.44 4.78 0.66
C LEU A 29 -7.94 5.02 0.80
N GLY A 30 -7.49 6.22 0.43
CA GLY A 30 -6.08 6.57 0.54
C GLY A 30 -5.58 6.49 1.97
N VAL A 31 -6.37 7.02 2.91
CA VAL A 31 -6.01 6.99 4.32
C VAL A 31 -5.94 5.55 4.83
N ILE A 32 -6.94 4.75 4.49
CA ILE A 32 -6.99 3.36 4.95
C ILE A 32 -5.83 2.56 4.38
N LEU A 33 -5.56 2.70 3.09
CA LEU A 33 -4.49 1.93 2.45
C LEU A 33 -3.12 2.36 2.95
N THR A 34 -2.93 3.65 3.21
CA THR A 34 -1.68 4.15 3.76
C THR A 34 -1.47 3.58 5.16
N GLN A 35 -2.50 3.60 5.98
CA GLN A 35 -2.41 3.08 7.34
C GLN A 35 -2.13 1.58 7.33
N LEU A 36 -2.77 0.86 6.42
CA LEU A 36 -2.54 -0.57 6.30
C LEU A 36 -1.08 -0.85 5.95
N GLY A 37 -0.53 -0.12 4.98
CA GLY A 37 0.85 -0.29 4.58
C GLY A 37 1.81 0.00 5.71
N ASP A 38 1.57 1.08 6.45
CA ASP A 38 2.43 1.45 7.58
C ASP A 38 2.38 0.40 8.67
N THR A 39 1.21 -0.15 8.94
CA THR A 39 1.06 -1.20 9.95
C THR A 39 1.80 -2.45 9.52
N MET A 40 1.78 -2.78 8.25
CA MET A 40 2.51 -3.94 7.75
C MET A 40 4.01 -3.77 7.91
N PHE A 41 4.52 -2.56 7.68
CA PHE A 41 5.93 -2.26 7.93
C PHE A 41 6.27 -2.45 9.39
N THR A 42 5.40 -2.00 10.28
CA THR A 42 5.60 -2.14 11.72
C THR A 42 5.68 -3.62 12.11
N ILE A 43 4.77 -4.41 11.57
CA ILE A 43 4.76 -5.85 11.85
C ILE A 43 6.04 -6.50 11.35
N ALA A 44 6.48 -6.13 10.16
CA ALA A 44 7.71 -6.68 9.61
C ALA A 44 8.91 -6.36 10.50
N ALA A 45 8.97 -5.10 10.98
CA ALA A 45 10.05 -4.69 11.86
C ALA A 45 10.04 -5.47 13.16
N GLN A 46 8.85 -5.71 13.71
CA GLN A 46 8.72 -6.47 14.95
C GLN A 46 9.19 -7.91 14.78
N ARG A 47 8.87 -8.50 13.64
CA ARG A 47 9.28 -9.88 13.37
C ARG A 47 10.78 -9.99 13.26
N GLU A 48 11.42 -9.00 12.66
CA GLU A 48 12.87 -9.00 12.58
C GLU A 48 13.51 -8.93 13.95
N ILE A 49 12.94 -8.13 14.83
CA ILE A 49 13.50 -7.97 16.18
C ILE A 49 13.22 -9.19 17.05
N CYS A 50 11.98 -9.65 17.04
CA CYS A 50 11.57 -10.72 17.95
C CYS A 50 11.99 -12.09 17.49
N CYS A 51 11.86 -12.36 16.19
CA CYS A 51 12.04 -13.70 15.64
C CYS A 51 13.31 -13.82 14.83
N GLY A 52 14.06 -12.76 14.70
CA GLY A 52 15.22 -12.75 13.86
C GLY A 52 14.83 -12.71 12.40
N LYS A 53 15.74 -13.19 11.57
CA LYS A 53 15.46 -13.22 10.15
C LYS A 53 14.54 -14.35 9.80
N GLU A 54 13.74 -14.12 8.81
CA GLU A 54 12.87 -15.15 8.30
C GLU A 54 13.38 -15.76 7.06
#